data_5111f759675dc5329dfbbc5c6cac3a97
#
_entry.id   5111f759675dc5329dfbbc5c6cac3a97
#
_cell.length_a   1.000
_cell.length_b   1.000
_cell.length_c   1.000
_cell.angle_alpha   90.00
_cell.angle_beta   90.00
_cell.angle_gamma   90.00
#
_symmetry.space_group_name_H-M   'P 1'
#
loop_
_entity.id
_entity.type
_entity.pdbx_description
1 polymer ?
#
loop_
_entity_poly.entity_id
_entity_poly.type
_entity_poly.pdbx_seq_one_letter_code
_entity_poly.pdbx_strand_id
1 'polypeptide(L)'
;SITNWVNTLAHNKILCAMIGLSPSEIHNVSSYYDLINRMWLADPQLEHDYEHSLHSFRNKPKKKLGKNQKQPPRHPDIVNKLVRLALEGKTFESRPELLMQHIFAKIGVEPAAKEGLFGDTENLRISGDGTCVNSGGSSYGNKVCDCVKNGNYNCDCPRKFSDPNARWGWDSYHEQWYYGYTEYILSVYNDELKCDLPLYLRIVQAPRHDGVSAVVALAEARKLYP
;
A
#
# COMPACT_ATOMS: atom_id res chain seq x y z
N SER A 1 -12.69 2.35 -9.86
CA SER A 1 -12.12 1.16 -10.53
C SER A 1 -11.48 1.57 -11.87
N ILE A 2 -10.55 0.75 -12.38
CA ILE A 2 -9.92 0.95 -13.70
C ILE A 2 -10.98 1.08 -14.77
N THR A 3 -12.01 0.24 -14.74
CA THR A 3 -13.14 0.27 -15.68
C THR A 3 -13.82 1.63 -15.72
N ASN A 4 -14.13 2.21 -14.56
CA ASN A 4 -14.76 3.53 -14.50
C ASN A 4 -13.84 4.63 -15.02
N TRP A 5 -12.54 4.55 -14.67
CA TRP A 5 -11.54 5.52 -15.13
C TRP A 5 -11.38 5.48 -16.66
N VAL A 6 -11.23 4.30 -17.25
CA VAL A 6 -11.11 4.13 -18.71
C VAL A 6 -12.38 4.63 -19.42
N ASN A 7 -13.56 4.29 -18.91
CA ASN A 7 -14.82 4.78 -19.46
C ASN A 7 -14.93 6.31 -19.37
N THR A 8 -14.49 6.90 -18.27
CA THR A 8 -14.46 8.37 -18.11
C THR A 8 -13.54 9.02 -19.13
N LEU A 9 -12.33 8.50 -19.33
CA LEU A 9 -11.38 8.99 -20.33
C LEU A 9 -11.96 8.86 -21.74
N ALA A 10 -12.49 7.71 -22.11
CA ALA A 10 -13.04 7.46 -23.44
C ALA A 10 -14.19 8.44 -23.82
N HIS A 11 -14.86 9.02 -22.84
CA HIS A 11 -15.97 9.96 -23.04
C HIS A 11 -15.65 11.41 -22.70
N ASN A 12 -14.41 11.73 -22.25
CA ASN A 12 -14.03 13.08 -21.83
C ASN A 12 -12.79 13.58 -22.60
N LYS A 13 -13.06 14.36 -23.65
CA LYS A 13 -11.99 14.95 -24.49
C LYS A 13 -11.01 15.83 -23.72
N ILE A 14 -11.48 16.53 -22.68
CA ILE A 14 -10.62 17.42 -21.88
C ILE A 14 -9.62 16.59 -21.08
N LEU A 15 -10.09 15.55 -20.38
CA LEU A 15 -9.21 14.68 -19.64
C LEU A 15 -8.22 13.94 -20.54
N CYS A 16 -8.65 13.48 -21.73
CA CYS A 16 -7.73 12.88 -22.69
C CYS A 16 -6.65 13.88 -23.13
N ALA A 17 -7.03 15.12 -23.46
CA ALA A 17 -6.07 16.14 -23.86
C ALA A 17 -5.06 16.46 -22.76
N MET A 18 -5.48 16.46 -21.48
CA MET A 18 -4.58 16.67 -20.33
C MET A 18 -3.50 15.59 -20.20
N ILE A 19 -3.76 14.37 -20.66
CA ILE A 19 -2.78 13.26 -20.68
C ILE A 19 -2.12 13.07 -22.04
N GLY A 20 -2.33 14.01 -22.96
CA GLY A 20 -1.70 13.99 -24.29
C GLY A 20 -2.29 12.95 -25.24
N LEU A 21 -3.52 12.46 -25.01
CA LEU A 21 -4.19 11.46 -25.84
C LEU A 21 -5.50 11.98 -26.41
N SER A 22 -5.98 11.35 -27.48
CA SER A 22 -7.36 11.49 -27.95
C SER A 22 -8.24 10.33 -27.41
N PRO A 23 -9.57 10.48 -27.35
CA PRO A 23 -10.46 9.41 -26.92
C PRO A 23 -10.34 8.12 -27.75
N SER A 24 -9.94 8.22 -29.03
CA SER A 24 -9.73 7.07 -29.91
C SER A 24 -8.43 6.29 -29.62
N GLU A 25 -7.51 6.88 -28.87
CA GLU A 25 -6.24 6.25 -28.45
C GLU A 25 -6.35 5.58 -27.10
N ILE A 26 -7.50 5.73 -26.41
CA ILE A 26 -7.73 5.06 -25.14
C ILE A 26 -7.95 3.57 -25.39
N HIS A 27 -7.03 2.77 -24.85
CA HIS A 27 -7.12 1.31 -24.93
C HIS A 27 -8.35 0.79 -24.19
N ASN A 28 -8.76 -0.42 -24.52
CA ASN A 28 -9.85 -1.08 -23.79
C ASN A 28 -9.42 -1.45 -22.34
N VAL A 29 -10.40 -1.71 -21.50
CA VAL A 29 -10.17 -2.01 -20.08
C VAL A 29 -9.24 -3.22 -19.87
N SER A 30 -9.32 -4.23 -20.74
CA SER A 30 -8.47 -5.44 -20.61
C SER A 30 -6.99 -5.12 -20.77
N SER A 31 -6.62 -4.21 -21.66
CA SER A 31 -5.22 -3.81 -21.87
C SER A 31 -4.58 -3.23 -20.61
N TYR A 32 -5.34 -2.50 -19.80
CA TYR A 32 -4.86 -1.97 -18.52
C TYR A 32 -4.68 -3.06 -17.48
N TYR A 33 -5.60 -4.03 -17.42
CA TYR A 33 -5.43 -5.19 -16.54
C TYR A 33 -4.26 -6.06 -16.97
N ASP A 34 -4.08 -6.27 -18.28
CA ASP A 34 -2.93 -7.02 -18.81
C ASP A 34 -1.60 -6.33 -18.47
N LEU A 35 -1.54 -4.99 -18.58
CA LEU A 35 -0.37 -4.22 -18.17
C LEU A 35 -0.07 -4.41 -16.67
N ILE A 36 -1.09 -4.26 -15.82
CA ILE A 36 -0.93 -4.46 -14.37
C ILE A 36 -0.48 -5.88 -14.06
N ASN A 37 -1.07 -6.89 -14.66
CA ASN A 37 -0.68 -8.28 -14.47
C ASN A 37 0.78 -8.52 -14.87
N ARG A 38 1.22 -8.00 -16.00
CA ARG A 38 2.61 -8.12 -16.45
C ARG A 38 3.60 -7.41 -15.52
N MET A 39 3.24 -6.24 -15.01
CA MET A 39 4.07 -5.52 -14.04
C MET A 39 4.15 -6.25 -12.71
N TRP A 40 3.03 -6.79 -12.24
CA TRP A 40 2.91 -7.42 -10.92
C TRP A 40 3.55 -8.80 -10.89
N LEU A 41 3.35 -9.59 -11.95
CA LEU A 41 3.73 -11.00 -12.05
C LEU A 41 4.97 -11.22 -12.93
N ALA A 42 5.85 -10.25 -13.02
CA ALA A 42 7.07 -10.34 -13.83
C ALA A 42 8.04 -11.47 -13.36
N ASP A 43 7.87 -11.99 -12.15
CA ASP A 43 8.64 -13.07 -11.56
C ASP A 43 7.71 -14.25 -11.25
N PRO A 44 7.97 -15.47 -11.81
CA PRO A 44 7.13 -16.64 -11.54
C PRO A 44 6.98 -16.99 -10.05
N GLN A 45 8.00 -16.71 -9.24
CA GLN A 45 7.91 -16.92 -7.79
C GLN A 45 6.95 -15.93 -7.14
N LEU A 46 6.95 -14.67 -7.56
CA LEU A 46 5.99 -13.66 -7.09
C LEU A 46 4.57 -13.99 -7.53
N GLU A 47 4.38 -14.51 -8.73
CA GLU A 47 3.09 -14.98 -9.21
C GLU A 47 2.55 -16.09 -8.30
N HIS A 48 3.36 -17.10 -8.04
CA HIS A 48 3.01 -18.19 -7.13
C HIS A 48 2.69 -17.68 -5.72
N ASP A 49 3.51 -16.81 -5.16
CA ASP A 49 3.31 -16.25 -3.82
C ASP A 49 2.07 -15.35 -3.76
N TYR A 50 1.77 -14.61 -4.82
CA TYR A 50 0.58 -13.79 -4.95
C TYR A 50 -0.69 -14.65 -5.03
N GLU A 51 -0.70 -15.69 -5.87
CA GLU A 51 -1.83 -16.60 -5.95
C GLU A 51 -2.08 -17.33 -4.63
N HIS A 52 -1.03 -17.77 -3.96
CA HIS A 52 -1.13 -18.36 -2.62
C HIS A 52 -1.67 -17.37 -1.59
N SER A 53 -1.27 -16.10 -1.68
CA SER A 53 -1.77 -15.05 -0.77
C SER A 53 -3.25 -14.78 -0.96
N LEU A 54 -3.73 -14.71 -2.21
CA LEU A 54 -5.14 -14.47 -2.56
C LEU A 54 -6.09 -15.54 -1.99
N HIS A 55 -5.61 -16.75 -1.79
CA HIS A 55 -6.41 -17.88 -1.31
C HIS A 55 -5.97 -18.40 0.06
N SER A 56 -5.13 -17.65 0.77
CA SER A 56 -4.63 -18.11 2.06
C SER A 56 -5.75 -18.22 3.10
N PHE A 57 -5.76 -19.36 3.76
CA PHE A 57 -6.60 -19.56 4.92
C PHE A 57 -5.91 -18.98 6.15
N ARG A 58 -6.69 -18.29 6.97
CA ARG A 58 -6.21 -17.78 8.26
C ARG A 58 -7.05 -18.37 9.38
N ASN A 59 -6.40 -18.56 10.52
CA ASN A 59 -7.11 -18.91 11.74
C ASN A 59 -8.15 -17.83 12.08
N LYS A 60 -9.25 -18.25 12.67
CA LYS A 60 -10.27 -17.35 13.21
C LYS A 60 -9.58 -16.24 14.03
N PRO A 61 -9.96 -14.97 13.86
CA PRO A 61 -9.41 -13.89 14.66
C PRO A 61 -9.62 -14.17 16.15
N LYS A 62 -8.57 -14.03 16.95
CA LYS A 62 -8.67 -14.20 18.41
C LYS A 62 -9.64 -13.17 18.97
N LYS A 63 -10.40 -13.55 20.01
CA LYS A 63 -11.23 -12.62 20.77
C LYS A 63 -10.38 -11.45 21.27
N LYS A 64 -11.01 -10.27 21.38
CA LYS A 64 -10.37 -9.09 21.99
C LYS A 64 -9.84 -9.48 23.37
N LEU A 65 -8.67 -8.96 23.71
CA LEU A 65 -8.14 -9.05 25.06
C LEU A 65 -9.12 -8.42 26.05
N GLY A 66 -9.20 -8.97 27.26
CA GLY A 66 -10.01 -8.39 28.33
C GLY A 66 -9.53 -6.96 28.67
N LYS A 67 -10.42 -6.18 29.29
CA LYS A 67 -10.24 -4.74 29.59
C LYS A 67 -8.93 -4.41 30.34
N ASN A 68 -8.34 -5.39 31.04
CA ASN A 68 -7.11 -5.22 31.83
C ASN A 68 -5.92 -6.04 31.31
N GLN A 69 -6.04 -6.69 30.14
CA GLN A 69 -4.97 -7.46 29.55
C GLN A 69 -4.21 -6.61 28.51
N LYS A 70 -2.96 -6.29 28.83
CA LYS A 70 -2.04 -5.67 27.86
C LYS A 70 -1.36 -6.76 27.04
N GLN A 71 -1.33 -6.60 25.71
CA GLN A 71 -0.45 -7.43 24.91
C GLN A 71 1.01 -7.08 25.22
N PRO A 72 1.87 -8.08 25.43
CA PRO A 72 3.29 -7.81 25.49
C PRO A 72 3.74 -7.20 24.15
N PRO A 73 4.71 -6.25 24.15
CA PRO A 73 5.25 -5.68 22.92
C PRO A 73 5.78 -6.82 22.04
N ARG A 74 5.25 -6.94 20.82
CA ARG A 74 5.60 -8.05 19.92
C ARG A 74 7.05 -7.98 19.44
N HIS A 75 7.59 -6.79 19.31
CA HIS A 75 8.93 -6.53 18.76
C HIS A 75 9.53 -5.31 19.45
N PRO A 76 10.06 -5.45 20.68
CA PRO A 76 10.83 -4.37 21.30
C PRO A 76 11.99 -3.99 20.35
N ASP A 77 12.32 -2.72 20.27
CA ASP A 77 13.40 -2.16 19.44
C ASP A 77 13.30 -2.41 17.92
N ILE A 78 12.10 -2.64 17.39
CA ILE A 78 11.93 -2.87 15.95
C ILE A 78 12.47 -1.72 15.11
N VAL A 79 12.31 -0.48 15.55
CA VAL A 79 12.82 0.71 14.85
C VAL A 79 14.33 0.68 14.77
N ASN A 80 15.03 0.47 15.89
CA ASN A 80 16.50 0.37 15.92
C ASN A 80 17.03 -0.75 15.05
N LYS A 81 16.34 -1.90 15.05
CA LYS A 81 16.68 -3.02 14.16
C LYS A 81 16.55 -2.64 12.69
N LEU A 82 15.48 -1.96 12.31
CA LEU A 82 15.25 -1.51 10.93
C LEU A 82 16.27 -0.47 10.49
N VAL A 83 16.59 0.50 11.35
CA VAL A 83 17.64 1.49 11.08
C VAL A 83 18.97 0.80 10.81
N ARG A 84 19.38 -0.16 11.64
CA ARG A 84 20.61 -0.92 11.40
C ARG A 84 20.58 -1.65 10.06
N LEU A 85 19.50 -2.37 9.76
CA LEU A 85 19.36 -3.08 8.48
C LEU A 85 19.37 -2.13 7.29
N ALA A 86 18.78 -0.94 7.41
CA ALA A 86 18.82 0.11 6.39
C ALA A 86 20.25 0.60 6.14
N LEU A 87 21.01 0.86 7.21
CA LEU A 87 22.42 1.25 7.12
C LEU A 87 23.31 0.15 6.53
N GLU A 88 22.97 -1.12 6.74
CA GLU A 88 23.59 -2.28 6.10
C GLU A 88 23.18 -2.45 4.62
N GLY A 89 22.34 -1.57 4.08
CA GLY A 89 21.91 -1.59 2.66
C GLY A 89 20.79 -2.57 2.33
N LYS A 90 20.07 -3.11 3.33
CA LYS A 90 18.95 -4.02 3.08
C LYS A 90 17.85 -3.34 2.27
N THR A 91 17.31 -4.05 1.28
CA THR A 91 16.07 -3.68 0.57
C THR A 91 14.87 -4.27 1.29
N PHE A 92 13.84 -3.44 1.51
CA PHE A 92 12.63 -3.80 2.26
C PHE A 92 11.41 -4.01 1.38
N GLU A 93 11.41 -3.42 0.19
CA GLU A 93 10.30 -3.52 -0.75
C GLU A 93 10.45 -4.76 -1.63
N SER A 94 9.31 -5.33 -2.01
CA SER A 94 9.26 -6.37 -3.02
C SER A 94 9.51 -5.81 -4.42
N ARG A 95 9.79 -6.69 -5.39
CA ARG A 95 10.04 -6.28 -6.78
C ARG A 95 8.90 -5.49 -7.42
N PRO A 96 7.61 -5.86 -7.27
CA PRO A 96 6.49 -5.06 -7.79
C PRO A 96 6.43 -3.66 -7.19
N GLU A 97 6.64 -3.54 -5.88
CA GLU A 97 6.64 -2.24 -5.18
C GLU A 97 7.79 -1.36 -5.69
N LEU A 98 8.99 -1.89 -5.83
CA LEU A 98 10.14 -1.17 -6.40
C LEU A 98 9.84 -0.70 -7.83
N LEU A 99 9.23 -1.53 -8.67
CA LEU A 99 8.85 -1.15 -10.02
C LEU A 99 7.85 0.01 -10.02
N MET A 100 6.83 -0.04 -9.17
CA MET A 100 5.86 1.05 -9.03
C MET A 100 6.51 2.35 -8.54
N GLN A 101 7.47 2.26 -7.61
CA GLN A 101 8.24 3.42 -7.17
C GLN A 101 9.09 4.01 -8.30
N HIS A 102 9.73 3.17 -9.13
CA HIS A 102 10.48 3.65 -10.30
C HIS A 102 9.56 4.34 -11.32
N ILE A 103 8.39 3.79 -11.57
CA ILE A 103 7.40 4.44 -12.45
C ILE A 103 7.01 5.79 -11.87
N PHE A 104 6.64 5.85 -10.59
CA PHE A 104 6.27 7.10 -9.92
C PHE A 104 7.41 8.13 -9.95
N ALA A 105 8.64 7.70 -9.70
CA ALA A 105 9.82 8.57 -9.81
C ALA A 105 9.94 9.19 -11.21
N LYS A 106 9.81 8.38 -12.26
CA LYS A 106 9.98 8.81 -13.65
C LYS A 106 8.86 9.72 -14.16
N ILE A 107 7.62 9.46 -13.79
CA ILE A 107 6.47 10.22 -14.32
C ILE A 107 6.02 11.37 -13.42
N GLY A 108 6.37 11.35 -12.15
CA GLY A 108 5.96 12.35 -11.15
C GLY A 108 7.13 13.13 -10.56
N VAL A 109 8.00 12.44 -9.82
CA VAL A 109 9.04 13.10 -9.00
C VAL A 109 10.11 13.78 -9.84
N GLU A 110 10.71 13.08 -10.81
CA GLU A 110 11.77 13.65 -11.64
C GLU A 110 11.31 14.85 -12.50
N PRO A 111 10.12 14.81 -13.15
CA PRO A 111 9.61 16.00 -13.83
C PRO A 111 9.35 17.16 -12.86
N ALA A 112 8.75 16.91 -11.72
CA ALA A 112 8.49 17.94 -10.71
C ALA A 112 9.81 18.57 -10.19
N ALA A 113 10.85 17.75 -9.99
CA ALA A 113 12.17 18.23 -9.59
C ALA A 113 12.82 19.10 -10.68
N LYS A 114 12.71 18.71 -11.96
CA LYS A 114 13.22 19.49 -13.10
C LYS A 114 12.56 20.86 -13.25
N GLU A 115 11.27 20.94 -12.92
CA GLU A 115 10.52 22.20 -12.90
C GLU A 115 10.76 23.03 -11.61
N GLY A 116 11.64 22.56 -10.71
CA GLY A 116 11.96 23.25 -9.46
C GLY A 116 10.86 23.18 -8.38
N LEU A 117 9.86 22.31 -8.55
CA LEU A 117 8.72 22.26 -7.64
C LEU A 117 9.10 21.75 -6.24
N PHE A 118 10.21 21.03 -6.10
CA PHE A 118 10.72 20.59 -4.78
C PHE A 118 11.57 21.65 -4.07
N GLY A 119 11.85 22.81 -4.71
CA GLY A 119 12.71 23.85 -4.16
C GLY A 119 14.17 23.40 -4.09
N ASP A 120 14.84 23.68 -2.96
CA ASP A 120 16.24 23.26 -2.73
C ASP A 120 16.31 21.75 -2.50
N THR A 121 16.73 21.02 -3.52
CA THR A 121 16.86 19.55 -3.49
C THR A 121 18.02 19.03 -2.63
N GLU A 122 18.96 19.89 -2.22
CA GLU A 122 20.04 19.52 -1.32
C GLU A 122 19.60 19.57 0.16
N ASN A 123 18.54 20.35 0.46
CA ASN A 123 18.02 20.55 1.82
C ASN A 123 16.51 20.32 1.91
N LEU A 124 16.05 19.15 1.48
CA LEU A 124 14.64 18.82 1.46
C LEU A 124 14.04 18.77 2.88
N ARG A 125 12.90 19.42 3.07
CA ARG A 125 12.05 19.24 4.26
C ARG A 125 11.06 18.12 4.02
N ILE A 126 11.36 16.96 4.58
CA ILE A 126 10.54 15.75 4.39
C ILE A 126 9.64 15.55 5.59
N SER A 127 8.35 15.39 5.33
CA SER A 127 7.35 14.91 6.27
C SER A 127 6.83 13.54 5.85
N GLY A 128 6.24 12.80 6.77
CA GLY A 128 5.65 11.51 6.44
C GLY A 128 4.44 11.23 7.30
N ASP A 129 3.36 10.76 6.67
CA ASP A 129 2.11 10.44 7.35
C ASP A 129 1.42 9.23 6.73
N GLY A 130 0.56 8.59 7.52
CA GLY A 130 -0.19 7.40 7.15
C GLY A 130 -1.68 7.66 7.00
N THR A 131 -2.22 7.38 5.81
CA THR A 131 -3.65 7.47 5.53
C THR A 131 -4.30 6.10 5.52
N CYS A 132 -5.49 5.98 6.11
CA CYS A 132 -6.24 4.73 6.18
C CYS A 132 -6.84 4.35 4.82
N VAL A 133 -6.56 3.13 4.35
CA VAL A 133 -7.13 2.57 3.11
C VAL A 133 -7.96 1.35 3.47
N ASN A 134 -9.28 1.48 3.33
CA ASN A 134 -10.21 0.39 3.62
C ASN A 134 -10.15 -0.70 2.54
N SER A 135 -10.04 -1.96 2.98
CA SER A 135 -10.24 -3.11 2.11
C SER A 135 -11.74 -3.36 1.87
N GLY A 136 -12.10 -3.69 0.62
CA GLY A 136 -13.45 -4.18 0.31
C GLY A 136 -13.71 -5.61 0.78
N GLY A 137 -12.70 -6.30 1.34
CA GLY A 137 -12.79 -7.67 1.82
C GLY A 137 -13.43 -7.78 3.21
N SER A 138 -14.08 -8.92 3.48
CA SER A 138 -14.61 -9.21 4.81
C SER A 138 -13.50 -9.41 5.83
N SER A 139 -13.55 -8.67 6.94
CA SER A 139 -12.59 -8.79 8.05
C SER A 139 -12.72 -10.10 8.84
N TYR A 140 -13.82 -10.83 8.65
CA TYR A 140 -14.10 -12.09 9.34
C TYR A 140 -13.81 -13.33 8.48
N GLY A 141 -13.68 -13.16 7.17
CA GLY A 141 -13.53 -14.23 6.21
C GLY A 141 -14.77 -15.13 6.09
N ASN A 142 -14.79 -15.97 5.10
CA ASN A 142 -15.88 -16.90 4.82
C ASN A 142 -15.62 -18.27 5.46
N LYS A 143 -16.64 -18.87 6.07
CA LYS A 143 -16.59 -20.25 6.51
C LYS A 143 -16.61 -21.19 5.31
N VAL A 144 -15.64 -22.07 5.22
CA VAL A 144 -15.50 -23.08 4.15
C VAL A 144 -15.59 -24.52 4.68
N CYS A 145 -15.81 -24.66 5.98
CA CYS A 145 -15.99 -25.96 6.64
C CYS A 145 -17.48 -26.36 6.72
N ASP A 146 -17.74 -27.63 6.88
CA ASP A 146 -19.10 -28.18 7.05
C ASP A 146 -19.64 -28.10 8.49
N CYS A 147 -18.95 -27.41 9.38
CA CYS A 147 -19.34 -27.31 10.79
C CYS A 147 -20.75 -26.74 10.98
N VAL A 148 -21.15 -25.76 10.16
CA VAL A 148 -22.51 -25.18 10.22
C VAL A 148 -23.58 -26.21 9.85
N LYS A 149 -23.31 -27.03 8.82
CA LYS A 149 -24.22 -28.12 8.42
C LYS A 149 -24.40 -29.16 9.53
N ASN A 150 -23.35 -29.34 10.35
CA ASN A 150 -23.33 -30.26 11.49
C ASN A 150 -23.78 -29.58 12.80
N GLY A 151 -24.45 -28.42 12.76
CA GLY A 151 -24.97 -27.70 13.93
C GLY A 151 -23.92 -26.94 14.74
N ASN A 152 -22.64 -26.95 14.38
CA ASN A 152 -21.60 -26.18 15.06
C ASN A 152 -21.37 -24.81 14.42
N TYR A 153 -22.03 -23.80 14.99
CA TYR A 153 -21.95 -22.41 14.49
C TYR A 153 -20.69 -21.65 14.96
N ASN A 154 -20.01 -22.13 16.03
CA ASN A 154 -18.86 -21.47 16.64
C ASN A 154 -17.54 -22.24 16.48
N CYS A 155 -17.33 -22.86 15.34
CA CYS A 155 -16.09 -23.58 15.06
C CYS A 155 -14.88 -22.64 14.98
N ASP A 156 -13.70 -23.19 15.27
CA ASP A 156 -12.39 -22.51 15.14
C ASP A 156 -11.66 -22.85 13.84
N CYS A 157 -12.37 -23.42 12.87
CA CYS A 157 -11.80 -23.76 11.57
C CYS A 157 -11.24 -22.52 10.84
N PRO A 158 -10.17 -22.68 10.07
CA PRO A 158 -9.64 -21.62 9.20
C PRO A 158 -10.73 -21.07 8.27
N ARG A 159 -10.64 -19.78 7.96
CA ARG A 159 -11.59 -19.08 7.09
C ARG A 159 -10.89 -18.60 5.84
N LYS A 160 -11.60 -18.58 4.73
CA LYS A 160 -11.14 -18.01 3.46
C LYS A 160 -11.38 -16.50 3.46
N PHE A 161 -10.32 -15.73 3.23
CA PHE A 161 -10.36 -14.28 3.11
C PHE A 161 -10.21 -13.86 1.65
N SER A 162 -11.06 -12.95 1.19
CA SER A 162 -10.94 -12.33 -0.14
C SER A 162 -9.73 -11.39 -0.21
N ASP A 163 -9.35 -10.80 0.92
CA ASP A 163 -8.15 -9.99 1.07
C ASP A 163 -7.33 -10.53 2.25
N PRO A 164 -6.44 -11.52 2.02
CA PRO A 164 -5.72 -12.19 3.09
C PRO A 164 -4.64 -11.33 3.76
N ASN A 165 -4.22 -10.24 3.12
CA ASN A 165 -3.17 -9.36 3.63
C ASN A 165 -3.72 -8.18 4.44
N ALA A 166 -5.00 -7.82 4.26
CA ALA A 166 -5.64 -6.77 5.05
C ALA A 166 -5.65 -7.11 6.54
N ARG A 167 -5.57 -6.11 7.38
CA ARG A 167 -5.56 -6.22 8.85
C ARG A 167 -6.41 -5.12 9.47
N TRP A 168 -6.77 -5.31 10.73
CA TRP A 168 -7.38 -4.26 11.53
C TRP A 168 -6.33 -3.23 11.97
N GLY A 169 -6.64 -1.96 11.74
CA GLY A 169 -5.91 -0.79 12.24
C GLY A 169 -6.83 0.12 13.03
N TRP A 170 -6.25 1.07 13.70
CA TRP A 170 -6.94 2.13 14.43
C TRP A 170 -6.66 3.47 13.77
N ASP A 171 -7.73 4.14 13.35
CA ASP A 171 -7.69 5.51 12.88
C ASP A 171 -7.86 6.44 14.10
N SER A 172 -6.77 7.09 14.49
CA SER A 172 -6.77 7.96 15.67
C SER A 172 -7.48 9.29 15.43
N TYR A 173 -7.55 9.74 14.19
CA TYR A 173 -8.21 10.99 13.83
C TYR A 173 -9.73 10.88 13.90
N HIS A 174 -10.29 9.78 13.34
CA HIS A 174 -11.73 9.53 13.37
C HIS A 174 -12.16 8.63 14.55
N GLU A 175 -11.23 8.25 15.43
CA GLU A 175 -11.47 7.37 16.58
C GLU A 175 -12.20 6.07 16.25
N GLN A 176 -11.86 5.43 15.12
CA GLN A 176 -12.54 4.25 14.64
C GLN A 176 -11.58 3.14 14.19
N TRP A 177 -12.09 1.89 14.25
CA TRP A 177 -11.40 0.76 13.68
C TRP A 177 -11.67 0.67 12.17
N TYR A 178 -10.63 0.42 11.39
CA TYR A 178 -10.75 0.11 9.98
C TYR A 178 -10.07 -1.23 9.65
N TYR A 179 -10.51 -1.86 8.58
CA TYR A 179 -9.92 -3.10 8.08
C TYR A 179 -9.33 -2.88 6.70
N GLY A 180 -8.02 -3.03 6.59
CA GLY A 180 -7.34 -2.74 5.32
C GLY A 180 -5.84 -2.51 5.48
N TYR A 181 -5.41 -1.38 4.98
CA TYR A 181 -4.02 -0.97 4.84
C TYR A 181 -3.83 0.47 5.31
N THR A 182 -2.59 0.83 5.51
CA THR A 182 -2.17 2.24 5.63
C THR A 182 -1.35 2.58 4.39
N GLU A 183 -1.74 3.62 3.68
CA GLU A 183 -0.92 4.28 2.68
C GLU A 183 -0.02 5.27 3.41
N TYR A 184 1.29 5.01 3.43
CA TYR A 184 2.28 5.88 4.04
C TYR A 184 2.98 6.68 2.96
N ILE A 185 2.93 8.02 3.08
CA ILE A 185 3.47 8.95 2.09
C ILE A 185 4.61 9.74 2.73
N LEU A 186 5.76 9.78 2.07
CA LEU A 186 6.75 10.82 2.31
C LEU A 186 6.50 11.97 1.35
N SER A 187 6.40 13.17 1.87
CA SER A 187 6.19 14.40 1.12
C SER A 187 7.30 15.40 1.39
N VAL A 188 7.60 16.21 0.40
CA VAL A 188 8.48 17.37 0.51
C VAL A 188 7.62 18.63 0.52
N TYR A 189 7.83 19.47 1.52
CA TYR A 189 7.16 20.77 1.61
C TYR A 189 7.99 21.83 0.88
N ASN A 190 7.37 22.50 -0.10
CA ASN A 190 7.94 23.65 -0.78
C ASN A 190 7.48 24.94 -0.10
N ASP A 191 8.42 25.66 0.51
CA ASP A 191 8.14 26.91 1.25
C ASP A 191 7.66 28.06 0.34
N GLU A 192 8.08 28.11 -0.91
CA GLU A 192 7.72 29.16 -1.85
C GLU A 192 6.33 28.93 -2.42
N LEU A 193 6.05 27.72 -2.87
CA LEU A 193 4.77 27.34 -3.47
C LEU A 193 3.69 27.02 -2.43
N LYS A 194 4.08 26.87 -1.14
CA LYS A 194 3.18 26.50 -0.03
C LYS A 194 2.40 25.22 -0.29
N CYS A 195 3.06 24.20 -0.83
CA CYS A 195 2.45 22.91 -1.13
C CYS A 195 3.35 21.74 -0.73
N ASP A 196 2.70 20.62 -0.46
CA ASP A 196 3.34 19.32 -0.24
C ASP A 196 3.36 18.53 -1.55
N LEU A 197 4.50 17.96 -1.89
CA LEU A 197 4.68 17.11 -3.05
C LEU A 197 5.10 15.71 -2.63
N PRO A 198 4.39 14.66 -3.08
CA PRO A 198 4.74 13.30 -2.71
C PRO A 198 6.07 12.88 -3.33
N LEU A 199 6.94 12.32 -2.50
CA LEU A 199 8.26 11.82 -2.89
C LEU A 199 8.30 10.30 -2.95
N TYR A 200 7.66 9.63 -2.00
CA TYR A 200 7.68 8.18 -1.87
C TYR A 200 6.39 7.67 -1.25
N LEU A 201 5.88 6.56 -1.76
CA LEU A 201 4.61 5.97 -1.36
C LEU A 201 4.81 4.53 -0.89
N ARG A 202 4.12 4.11 0.17
CA ARG A 202 4.09 2.71 0.61
C ARG A 202 2.70 2.30 1.00
N ILE A 203 2.31 1.07 0.64
CA ILE A 203 1.13 0.41 1.20
C ILE A 203 1.60 -0.61 2.23
N VAL A 204 1.17 -0.45 3.47
CA VAL A 204 1.51 -1.35 4.56
C VAL A 204 0.25 -1.87 5.25
N GLN A 205 0.36 -2.97 6.00
CA GLN A 205 -0.77 -3.48 6.77
C GLN A 205 -1.23 -2.45 7.82
N ALA A 206 -2.53 -2.28 7.97
CA ALA A 206 -3.17 -1.28 8.84
C ALA A 206 -2.57 -1.13 10.27
N PRO A 207 -2.17 -2.20 10.98
CA PRO A 207 -1.60 -2.04 12.32
C PRO A 207 -0.11 -1.67 12.35
N ARG A 208 0.46 -1.27 11.20
CA ARG A 208 1.87 -0.87 11.13
C ARG A 208 2.01 0.53 11.70
N HIS A 209 2.93 0.69 12.64
CA HIS A 209 3.23 1.98 13.26
C HIS A 209 3.97 2.90 12.29
N ASP A 210 3.62 4.19 12.24
CA ASP A 210 4.17 5.17 11.31
C ASP A 210 5.69 5.32 11.43
N GLY A 211 6.25 5.30 12.64
CA GLY A 211 7.70 5.32 12.83
C GLY A 211 8.44 4.16 12.18
N VAL A 212 7.81 2.97 12.08
CA VAL A 212 8.37 1.82 11.34
C VAL A 212 8.30 2.08 9.84
N SER A 213 7.16 2.61 9.36
CA SER A 213 6.95 2.94 7.95
C SER A 213 7.89 4.05 7.49
N ALA A 214 8.11 5.08 8.33
CA ALA A 214 9.03 6.18 8.08
C ALA A 214 10.46 5.70 7.83
N VAL A 215 11.00 4.87 8.73
CA VAL A 215 12.38 4.36 8.59
C VAL A 215 12.57 3.61 7.28
N VAL A 216 11.62 2.74 6.95
CA VAL A 216 11.70 1.95 5.72
C VAL A 216 11.52 2.84 4.48
N ALA A 217 10.55 3.75 4.48
CA ALA A 217 10.31 4.66 3.37
C ALA A 217 11.50 5.57 3.10
N LEU A 218 12.12 6.14 4.14
CA LEU A 218 13.32 6.97 4.01
C LEU A 218 14.51 6.16 3.48
N ALA A 219 14.71 4.92 3.96
CA ALA A 219 15.79 4.07 3.50
C ALA A 219 15.68 3.71 2.02
N GLU A 220 14.46 3.40 1.55
CA GLU A 220 14.21 3.07 0.15
C GLU A 220 14.22 4.32 -0.74
N ALA A 221 13.63 5.43 -0.29
CA ALA A 221 13.65 6.71 -1.01
C ALA A 221 15.09 7.19 -1.27
N ARG A 222 15.98 7.06 -0.27
CA ARG A 222 17.41 7.42 -0.41
C ARG A 222 18.15 6.60 -1.48
N LYS A 223 17.73 5.36 -1.73
CA LYS A 223 18.31 4.54 -2.80
C LYS A 223 17.82 4.97 -4.18
N LEU A 224 16.60 5.47 -4.23
CA LEU A 224 15.96 5.92 -5.46
C LEU A 224 16.39 7.34 -5.85
N TYR A 225 16.62 8.20 -4.84
CA TYR A 225 17.03 9.60 -4.96
C TYR A 225 18.32 9.82 -4.14
N PRO A 226 19.50 9.48 -4.69
CA PRO A 226 20.78 9.58 -3.99
C PRO A 226 21.22 11.01 -3.73
#